data_83c1ab4850659ec1e6e3735ef8e2d348
#
_entry.id   83c1ab4850659ec1e6e3735ef8e2d348
#
_cell.length_a   1.000
_cell.length_b   1.000
_cell.length_c   1.000
_cell.angle_alpha   90.00
_cell.angle_beta   90.00
_cell.angle_gamma   90.00
#
_symmetry.space_group_name_H-M   'P 1'
#
loop_
_entity.id
_entity.type
_entity.pdbx_description
1 polymer ?
#
loop_
_entity_poly.entity_id
_entity_poly.type
_entity_poly.pdbx_seq_one_letter_code
_entity_poly.pdbx_strand_id
1 'polypeptide(L)'
;MPDIQREAVRRGIVASIGETTIWRWLAEDVIRPWKHRSWIFPRDPNFEQRADPLLHLYAGRWESRRLEPANCVLSTDEKTGIQERHRIHKTVPAASGQAARVEHEYERLGAWAYFAAWDVRQAKIFGRCDRKTGIDPFQRLVDGVMSQEPYRSAPHVFWIKDRVRAHEQDLADAA
;
A
#
# COMPACT_ATOMS: atom_id res chain seq x y z
N MET A 1 23.18 11.60 21.38
CA MET A 1 22.88 12.59 22.44
C MET A 1 24.11 13.29 22.99
N PRO A 2 25.27 12.63 23.29
CA PRO A 2 26.47 13.30 23.81
C PRO A 2 26.97 14.46 22.94
N ASP A 3 26.84 14.38 21.65
CA ASP A 3 27.32 15.42 20.72
C ASP A 3 26.46 16.70 20.79
N ILE A 4 25.15 16.57 20.92
CA ILE A 4 24.23 17.72 21.08
C ILE A 4 24.50 18.41 22.42
N GLN A 5 24.69 17.63 23.48
CA GLN A 5 25.04 18.14 24.80
C GLN A 5 26.33 18.96 24.77
N ARG A 6 27.40 18.37 24.21
CA ARG A 6 28.69 19.05 24.07
C ARG A 6 28.60 20.34 23.28
N GLU A 7 27.87 20.29 22.16
CA GLU A 7 27.72 21.44 21.27
C GLU A 7 26.89 22.57 21.91
N ALA A 8 25.82 22.23 22.64
CA ALA A 8 25.02 23.23 23.36
C ALA A 8 25.83 23.95 24.44
N VAL A 9 26.66 23.22 25.19
CA VAL A 9 27.56 23.81 26.22
C VAL A 9 28.68 24.63 25.54
N ARG A 10 29.29 24.12 24.47
CA ARG A 10 30.33 24.80 23.69
C ARG A 10 29.85 26.13 23.12
N ARG A 11 28.61 26.21 22.67
CA ARG A 11 27.96 27.44 22.15
C ARG A 11 27.45 28.36 23.24
N GLY A 12 27.58 27.99 24.50
CA GLY A 12 27.10 28.82 25.65
C GLY A 12 25.57 28.92 25.73
N ILE A 13 24.83 28.01 25.05
CA ILE A 13 23.36 28.01 25.11
C ILE A 13 22.88 27.60 26.50
N VAL A 14 23.58 26.66 27.13
CA VAL A 14 23.36 26.21 28.50
C VAL A 14 24.68 25.97 29.19
N ALA A 15 24.75 26.17 30.52
CA ALA A 15 25.93 25.85 31.32
C ALA A 15 26.14 24.32 31.43
N SER A 16 25.07 23.59 31.61
CA SER A 16 25.05 22.12 31.60
C SER A 16 23.65 21.62 31.27
N ILE A 17 23.55 20.43 30.70
CA ILE A 17 22.27 19.78 30.36
C ILE A 17 22.44 18.28 30.39
N GLY A 18 21.47 17.54 30.94
CA GLY A 18 21.45 16.06 30.89
C GLY A 18 20.93 15.53 29.56
N GLU A 19 21.47 14.39 29.13
CA GLU A 19 21.03 13.71 27.89
C GLU A 19 19.53 13.38 27.87
N THR A 20 18.99 12.97 29.03
CA THR A 20 17.56 12.67 29.19
C THR A 20 16.70 13.91 28.96
N THR A 21 17.16 15.09 29.36
CA THR A 21 16.46 16.36 29.13
C THR A 21 16.44 16.70 27.64
N ILE A 22 17.58 16.55 26.97
CA ILE A 22 17.68 16.74 25.51
C ILE A 22 16.72 15.78 24.79
N TRP A 23 16.75 14.49 25.17
CA TRP A 23 15.87 13.49 24.58
C TRP A 23 14.39 13.86 24.75
N ARG A 24 13.99 14.28 25.95
CA ARG A 24 12.60 14.69 26.23
C ARG A 24 12.20 15.90 25.39
N TRP A 25 13.00 16.94 25.33
CA TRP A 25 12.73 18.12 24.52
C TRP A 25 12.58 17.75 23.03
N LEU A 26 13.51 16.96 22.50
CA LEU A 26 13.42 16.50 21.13
C LEU A 26 12.21 15.59 20.88
N ALA A 27 11.75 14.83 21.86
CA ALA A 27 10.57 13.99 21.74
C ALA A 27 9.25 14.80 21.78
N GLU A 28 9.24 15.89 22.57
CA GLU A 28 8.10 16.80 22.72
C GLU A 28 8.03 17.83 21.58
N ASP A 29 9.16 18.12 20.92
CA ASP A 29 9.23 19.11 19.85
C ASP A 29 8.47 18.64 18.61
N VAL A 30 7.81 19.57 17.93
CA VAL A 30 7.16 19.38 16.63
C VAL A 30 8.19 19.04 15.56
N ILE A 31 9.40 19.61 15.67
CA ILE A 31 10.50 19.35 14.73
C ILE A 31 11.25 18.10 15.17
N ARG A 32 11.05 17.02 14.45
CA ARG A 32 11.72 15.72 14.67
C ARG A 32 12.60 15.38 13.47
N PRO A 33 13.82 15.92 13.38
CA PRO A 33 14.66 15.79 12.18
C PRO A 33 15.08 14.34 11.88
N TRP A 34 15.01 13.43 12.87
CA TRP A 34 15.23 12.00 12.68
C TRP A 34 13.99 11.26 12.14
N LYS A 35 12.79 11.90 12.12
CA LYS A 35 11.58 11.38 11.49
C LYS A 35 11.44 12.02 10.12
N HIS A 36 11.59 11.25 9.10
CA HIS A 36 11.33 11.68 7.73
C HIS A 36 10.20 10.85 7.14
N ARG A 37 9.43 11.46 6.28
CA ARG A 37 8.46 10.79 5.42
C ARG A 37 8.98 10.87 3.99
N SER A 38 8.84 9.77 3.27
CA SER A 38 9.08 9.81 1.83
C SER A 38 8.05 10.74 1.19
N TRP A 39 8.52 11.59 0.30
CA TRP A 39 7.68 12.51 -0.47
C TRP A 39 8.04 12.37 -1.94
N ILE A 40 7.04 12.22 -2.78
CA ILE A 40 7.21 12.17 -4.23
C ILE A 40 6.43 13.35 -4.81
N PHE A 41 7.13 14.23 -5.48
CA PHE A 41 6.47 15.30 -6.23
C PHE A 41 5.88 14.73 -7.52
N PRO A 42 4.61 15.02 -7.83
CA PRO A 42 4.03 14.64 -9.11
C PRO A 42 4.88 15.19 -10.25
N ARG A 43 5.28 14.32 -11.18
CA ARG A 43 6.08 14.71 -12.35
C ARG A 43 5.22 14.95 -13.59
N ASP A 44 3.98 14.48 -13.57
CA ASP A 44 3.02 14.68 -14.66
C ASP A 44 2.44 16.10 -14.54
N PRO A 45 2.64 16.99 -15.53
CA PRO A 45 2.08 18.34 -15.52
C PRO A 45 0.54 18.34 -15.49
N ASN A 46 -0.10 17.26 -15.93
CA ASN A 46 -1.54 17.10 -15.95
C ASN A 46 -2.05 16.27 -14.74
N PHE A 47 -1.22 16.10 -13.70
CA PHE A 47 -1.56 15.25 -12.54
C PHE A 47 -2.89 15.65 -11.91
N GLU A 48 -3.10 16.93 -11.64
CA GLU A 48 -4.33 17.42 -10.99
C GLU A 48 -5.57 17.11 -11.83
N GLN A 49 -5.52 17.39 -13.14
CA GLN A 49 -6.64 17.12 -14.05
C GLN A 49 -6.98 15.63 -14.14
N ARG A 50 -5.98 14.77 -14.02
CA ARG A 50 -6.15 13.31 -14.07
C ARG A 50 -6.57 12.72 -12.72
N ALA A 51 -6.14 13.32 -11.61
CA ALA A 51 -6.51 12.90 -10.26
C ALA A 51 -7.92 13.34 -9.87
N ASP A 52 -8.37 14.50 -10.34
CA ASP A 52 -9.65 15.10 -9.97
C ASP A 52 -10.86 14.16 -10.16
N PRO A 53 -11.07 13.50 -11.31
CA PRO A 53 -12.18 12.54 -11.48
C PRO A 53 -12.13 11.38 -10.49
N LEU A 54 -10.92 10.91 -10.14
CA LEU A 54 -10.75 9.83 -9.17
C LEU A 54 -11.11 10.27 -7.76
N LEU A 55 -10.68 11.47 -7.37
CA LEU A 55 -11.02 12.06 -6.08
C LEU A 55 -12.52 12.29 -5.96
N HIS A 56 -13.17 12.71 -7.03
CA HIS A 56 -14.63 12.84 -7.09
C HIS A 56 -15.33 11.50 -6.90
N LEU A 57 -14.86 10.41 -7.53
CA LEU A 57 -15.39 9.06 -7.31
C LEU A 57 -15.26 8.62 -5.84
N TYR A 58 -14.09 8.84 -5.21
CA TYR A 58 -13.90 8.58 -3.78
C TYR A 58 -14.81 9.41 -2.89
N ALA A 59 -15.13 10.65 -3.30
CA ALA A 59 -16.10 11.51 -2.64
C ALA A 59 -17.58 11.17 -2.97
N GLY A 60 -17.82 10.09 -3.72
CA GLY A 60 -19.17 9.66 -4.11
C GLY A 60 -19.80 10.58 -5.15
N ARG A 61 -19.01 11.14 -6.06
CA ARG A 61 -19.47 12.02 -7.14
C ARG A 61 -18.91 11.56 -8.49
N TRP A 62 -19.67 11.78 -9.54
CA TRP A 62 -19.28 11.59 -10.93
C TRP A 62 -19.90 12.68 -11.79
N GLU A 63 -19.13 13.32 -12.64
CA GLU A 63 -19.58 14.44 -13.50
C GLU A 63 -20.39 15.48 -12.73
N SER A 64 -19.86 15.93 -11.58
CA SER A 64 -20.48 16.90 -10.67
C SER A 64 -21.79 16.44 -10.00
N ARG A 65 -22.26 15.23 -10.26
CA ARG A 65 -23.47 14.65 -9.65
C ARG A 65 -23.09 13.70 -8.53
N ARG A 66 -23.95 13.63 -7.51
CA ARG A 66 -23.80 12.63 -6.45
C ARG A 66 -24.16 11.26 -7.01
N LEU A 67 -23.30 10.26 -6.72
CA LEU A 67 -23.58 8.87 -7.06
C LEU A 67 -24.80 8.35 -6.28
N GLU A 68 -25.68 7.64 -6.96
CA GLU A 68 -26.79 6.96 -6.31
C GLU A 68 -26.31 5.88 -5.33
N PRO A 69 -27.12 5.54 -4.31
CA PRO A 69 -26.77 4.52 -3.32
C PRO A 69 -26.44 3.15 -3.95
N ALA A 70 -27.09 2.81 -5.06
CA ALA A 70 -26.91 1.54 -5.76
C ALA A 70 -25.63 1.48 -6.65
N ASN A 71 -24.96 2.62 -6.89
CA ASN A 71 -23.72 2.64 -7.65
C ASN A 71 -22.55 2.19 -6.77
N CYS A 72 -21.64 1.41 -7.33
CA CYS A 72 -20.47 0.89 -6.65
C CYS A 72 -19.18 1.53 -7.16
N VAL A 73 -18.21 1.72 -6.29
CA VAL A 73 -16.86 2.24 -6.64
C VAL A 73 -15.82 1.28 -6.07
N LEU A 74 -15.08 0.64 -6.98
CA LEU A 74 -14.04 -0.34 -6.66
C LEU A 74 -12.67 0.23 -7.02
N SER A 75 -11.77 0.30 -6.04
CA SER A 75 -10.36 0.63 -6.25
C SER A 75 -9.56 -0.65 -6.29
N THR A 76 -8.71 -0.82 -7.29
CA THR A 76 -7.95 -2.06 -7.50
C THR A 76 -6.47 -1.81 -7.48
N ASP A 77 -5.75 -2.79 -6.94
CA ASP A 77 -4.29 -2.79 -6.91
C ASP A 77 -3.75 -4.21 -7.05
N GLU A 78 -2.49 -4.32 -7.45
CA GLU A 78 -1.78 -5.58 -7.65
C GLU A 78 -0.49 -5.60 -6.83
N LYS A 79 -0.40 -6.54 -5.90
CA LYS A 79 0.82 -6.83 -5.16
C LYS A 79 1.55 -8.00 -5.80
N THR A 80 2.62 -7.72 -6.52
CA THR A 80 3.48 -8.73 -7.14
C THR A 80 4.61 -9.22 -6.21
N GLY A 81 5.26 -10.32 -6.58
CA GLY A 81 6.47 -10.80 -5.92
C GLY A 81 6.27 -11.34 -4.51
N ILE A 82 5.07 -11.79 -4.16
CA ILE A 82 4.83 -12.49 -2.89
C ILE A 82 5.51 -13.85 -2.96
N GLN A 83 6.59 -14.00 -2.21
CA GLN A 83 7.38 -15.22 -2.23
C GLN A 83 6.72 -16.33 -1.41
N GLU A 84 6.50 -17.47 -2.04
CA GLU A 84 6.15 -18.71 -1.38
C GLU A 84 7.42 -19.32 -0.77
N ARG A 85 7.42 -19.47 0.54
CA ARG A 85 8.58 -19.99 1.28
C ARG A 85 8.17 -21.18 2.13
N HIS A 86 8.95 -22.25 2.04
CA HIS A 86 8.83 -23.40 2.91
C HIS A 86 10.04 -23.46 3.84
N ARG A 87 9.80 -23.57 5.17
CA ARG A 87 10.89 -23.78 6.12
C ARG A 87 11.37 -25.21 6.05
N ILE A 88 12.69 -25.41 6.00
CA ILE A 88 13.30 -26.74 5.90
C ILE A 88 13.03 -27.54 7.18
N HIS A 89 13.14 -26.91 8.34
CA HIS A 89 12.90 -27.52 9.62
C HIS A 89 11.72 -26.90 10.37
N LYS A 90 11.10 -27.68 11.23
CA LYS A 90 9.97 -27.22 12.04
C LYS A 90 10.44 -26.25 13.13
N THR A 91 9.62 -25.24 13.39
CA THR A 91 9.81 -24.34 14.53
C THR A 91 9.80 -25.16 15.83
N VAL A 92 10.78 -24.96 16.69
CA VAL A 92 10.80 -25.51 18.05
C VAL A 92 10.03 -24.54 18.94
N PRO A 93 8.92 -24.98 19.58
CA PRO A 93 8.12 -24.11 20.43
C PRO A 93 8.91 -23.66 21.66
N ALA A 94 8.48 -22.56 22.26
CA ALA A 94 9.04 -22.11 23.54
C ALA A 94 8.76 -23.13 24.68
N ALA A 95 9.73 -23.26 25.54
CA ALA A 95 9.62 -24.06 26.77
C ALA A 95 10.10 -23.23 27.97
N SER A 96 9.88 -23.72 29.20
CA SER A 96 10.32 -23.00 30.41
C SER A 96 11.83 -22.69 30.34
N GLY A 97 12.19 -21.41 30.41
CA GLY A 97 13.56 -20.92 30.30
C GLY A 97 14.19 -20.98 28.91
N GLN A 98 13.42 -21.35 27.87
CA GLN A 98 13.89 -21.42 26.49
C GLN A 98 12.95 -20.69 25.55
N ALA A 99 13.51 -19.73 24.79
CA ALA A 99 12.77 -19.05 23.74
C ALA A 99 12.47 -20.00 22.56
N ALA A 100 11.39 -19.74 21.84
CA ALA A 100 11.10 -20.44 20.59
C ALA A 100 12.24 -20.26 19.58
N ARG A 101 12.57 -21.33 18.86
CA ARG A 101 13.58 -21.30 17.80
C ARG A 101 12.89 -21.45 16.46
N VAL A 102 13.04 -20.42 15.63
CA VAL A 102 12.47 -20.37 14.29
C VAL A 102 13.60 -20.54 13.28
N GLU A 103 13.43 -21.50 12.37
CA GLU A 103 14.36 -21.73 11.27
C GLU A 103 14.48 -20.47 10.39
N HIS A 104 15.69 -20.05 10.10
CA HIS A 104 15.99 -18.93 9.19
C HIS A 104 16.12 -19.37 7.75
N GLU A 105 16.51 -20.62 7.52
CA GLU A 105 16.63 -21.17 6.18
C GLU A 105 15.28 -21.58 5.63
N TYR A 106 15.09 -21.32 4.36
CA TYR A 106 13.84 -21.63 3.66
C TYR A 106 14.11 -21.95 2.19
N GLU A 107 13.32 -22.85 1.69
CA GLU A 107 13.22 -23.14 0.27
C GLU A 107 12.21 -22.20 -0.40
N ARG A 108 12.54 -21.72 -1.59
CA ARG A 108 11.65 -20.89 -2.40
C ARG A 108 10.88 -21.76 -3.37
N LEU A 109 9.57 -21.80 -3.23
CA LEU A 109 8.68 -22.59 -4.07
C LEU A 109 8.09 -21.80 -5.25
N GLY A 110 8.33 -20.49 -5.28
CA GLY A 110 7.86 -19.62 -6.34
C GLY A 110 7.41 -18.26 -5.86
N ALA A 111 6.72 -17.54 -6.72
CA ALA A 111 6.14 -16.24 -6.43
C ALA A 111 4.67 -16.20 -6.85
N TRP A 112 3.89 -15.41 -6.12
CA TRP A 112 2.49 -15.14 -6.38
C TRP A 112 2.26 -13.66 -6.59
N ALA A 113 1.23 -13.34 -7.36
CA ALA A 113 0.63 -12.02 -7.42
C ALA A 113 -0.70 -12.03 -6.67
N TYR A 114 -0.97 -11.00 -5.90
CA TYR A 114 -2.24 -10.79 -5.22
C TYR A 114 -2.95 -9.62 -5.87
N PHE A 115 -4.12 -9.87 -6.39
CA PHE A 115 -5.02 -8.88 -6.96
C PHE A 115 -6.09 -8.55 -5.93
N ALA A 116 -6.29 -7.28 -5.67
CA ALA A 116 -7.30 -6.82 -4.73
C ALA A 116 -8.25 -5.81 -5.39
N ALA A 117 -9.50 -5.85 -4.99
CA ALA A 117 -10.50 -4.83 -5.27
C ALA A 117 -11.15 -4.41 -3.95
N TRP A 118 -11.07 -3.13 -3.65
CA TRP A 118 -11.66 -2.53 -2.46
C TRP A 118 -12.90 -1.72 -2.83
N ASP A 119 -14.04 -2.11 -2.28
CA ASP A 119 -15.24 -1.29 -2.34
C ASP A 119 -15.10 -0.10 -1.39
N VAL A 120 -14.95 1.08 -1.97
CA VAL A 120 -14.71 2.33 -1.25
C VAL A 120 -15.88 2.71 -0.35
N ARG A 121 -17.11 2.35 -0.72
CA ARG A 121 -18.32 2.73 -0.01
C ARG A 121 -18.75 1.74 1.06
N GLN A 122 -18.55 0.44 0.80
CA GLN A 122 -18.91 -0.62 1.73
C GLN A 122 -17.74 -1.09 2.60
N ALA A 123 -16.52 -0.57 2.36
CA ALA A 123 -15.29 -0.99 3.03
C ALA A 123 -15.04 -2.51 2.94
N LYS A 124 -15.45 -3.13 1.82
CA LYS A 124 -15.30 -4.56 1.58
C LYS A 124 -14.13 -4.81 0.62
N ILE A 125 -13.32 -5.82 0.91
CA ILE A 125 -12.18 -6.20 0.08
C ILE A 125 -12.44 -7.57 -0.54
N PHE A 126 -12.17 -7.64 -1.85
CA PHE A 126 -12.10 -8.87 -2.61
C PHE A 126 -10.65 -9.12 -2.97
N GLY A 127 -10.21 -10.34 -2.87
CA GLY A 127 -8.83 -10.69 -3.15
C GLY A 127 -8.70 -12.04 -3.88
N ARG A 128 -7.67 -12.12 -4.73
CA ARG A 128 -7.32 -13.32 -5.46
C ARG A 128 -5.80 -13.43 -5.59
N CYS A 129 -5.27 -14.62 -5.35
CA CYS A 129 -3.87 -14.94 -5.67
C CYS A 129 -3.80 -15.65 -7.02
N ASP A 130 -2.77 -15.33 -7.79
CA ASP A 130 -2.46 -16.02 -9.04
C ASP A 130 -0.94 -16.15 -9.21
N ARG A 131 -0.49 -17.15 -9.96
CA ARG A 131 0.94 -17.32 -10.26
C ARG A 131 1.46 -16.38 -11.35
N LYS A 132 0.55 -15.82 -12.13
CA LYS A 132 0.86 -14.89 -13.22
C LYS A 132 0.25 -13.53 -12.96
N THR A 133 0.87 -12.51 -13.50
CA THR A 133 0.33 -11.16 -13.62
C THR A 133 -0.33 -10.97 -14.98
N GLY A 134 -1.04 -9.87 -15.17
CA GLY A 134 -1.62 -9.48 -16.47
C GLY A 134 -3.14 -9.46 -16.50
N ILE A 135 -3.69 -9.46 -17.69
CA ILE A 135 -5.12 -9.23 -17.95
C ILE A 135 -5.98 -10.40 -17.44
N ASP A 136 -5.60 -11.64 -17.74
CA ASP A 136 -6.41 -12.82 -17.40
C ASP A 136 -6.65 -13.00 -15.89
N PRO A 137 -5.66 -12.90 -15.00
CA PRO A 137 -5.88 -12.92 -13.57
C PRO A 137 -6.75 -11.77 -13.07
N PHE A 138 -6.56 -10.59 -13.64
CA PHE A 138 -7.37 -9.43 -13.31
C PHE A 138 -8.83 -9.64 -13.75
N GLN A 139 -9.06 -10.14 -14.96
CA GLN A 139 -10.42 -10.47 -15.45
C GLN A 139 -11.12 -11.46 -14.51
N ARG A 140 -10.41 -12.50 -14.05
CA ARG A 140 -10.97 -13.44 -13.08
C ARG A 140 -11.36 -12.79 -11.74
N LEU A 141 -10.65 -11.74 -11.29
CA LEU A 141 -11.06 -10.95 -10.14
C LEU A 141 -12.34 -10.18 -10.44
N VAL A 142 -12.39 -9.50 -11.60
CA VAL A 142 -13.58 -8.74 -12.04
C VAL A 142 -14.79 -9.65 -12.12
N ASP A 143 -14.68 -10.79 -12.79
CA ASP A 143 -15.77 -11.75 -12.94
C ASP A 143 -16.26 -12.27 -11.59
N GLY A 144 -15.32 -12.56 -10.68
CA GLY A 144 -15.65 -12.99 -9.32
C GLY A 144 -16.39 -11.95 -8.50
N VAL A 145 -16.06 -10.68 -8.64
CA VAL A 145 -16.76 -9.59 -7.98
C VAL A 145 -18.13 -9.33 -8.62
N MET A 146 -18.16 -9.23 -9.94
CA MET A 146 -19.38 -8.92 -10.70
C MET A 146 -20.44 -10.05 -10.66
N SER A 147 -20.05 -11.26 -10.26
CA SER A 147 -21.01 -12.35 -10.03
C SER A 147 -21.79 -12.24 -8.72
N GLN A 148 -21.38 -11.35 -7.81
CA GLN A 148 -21.98 -11.20 -6.47
C GLN A 148 -22.87 -9.96 -6.39
N GLU A 149 -23.88 -10.03 -5.52
CA GLU A 149 -24.65 -8.83 -5.15
C GLU A 149 -23.84 -7.97 -4.14
N PRO A 150 -23.97 -6.65 -4.22
CA PRO A 150 -24.86 -5.85 -5.08
C PRO A 150 -24.27 -5.53 -6.47
N TYR A 151 -23.04 -5.95 -6.78
CA TYR A 151 -22.29 -5.54 -7.99
C TYR A 151 -22.95 -6.05 -9.27
N ARG A 152 -23.56 -7.25 -9.22
CA ARG A 152 -24.24 -7.85 -10.37
C ARG A 152 -25.46 -7.05 -10.81
N SER A 153 -26.22 -6.51 -9.86
CA SER A 153 -27.45 -5.75 -10.10
C SER A 153 -27.24 -4.24 -10.10
N ALA A 154 -26.02 -3.76 -9.78
CA ALA A 154 -25.73 -2.33 -9.69
C ALA A 154 -25.89 -1.64 -11.06
N PRO A 155 -26.56 -0.48 -11.15
CA PRO A 155 -26.67 0.29 -12.39
C PRO A 155 -25.31 0.67 -12.98
N HIS A 156 -24.37 1.05 -12.11
CA HIS A 156 -22.99 1.38 -12.50
C HIS A 156 -22.00 0.87 -11.46
N VAL A 157 -20.92 0.25 -11.96
CA VAL A 157 -19.77 -0.18 -11.16
C VAL A 157 -18.53 0.47 -11.74
N PHE A 158 -17.97 1.42 -11.00
CA PHE A 158 -16.75 2.14 -11.38
C PHE A 158 -15.53 1.34 -10.90
N TRP A 159 -14.63 1.01 -11.82
CA TRP A 159 -13.37 0.35 -11.52
C TRP A 159 -12.21 1.32 -11.67
N ILE A 160 -11.56 1.65 -10.56
CA ILE A 160 -10.36 2.47 -10.52
C ILE A 160 -9.16 1.51 -10.55
N LYS A 161 -8.36 1.61 -11.60
CA LYS A 161 -7.18 0.76 -11.82
C LYS A 161 -6.01 1.61 -12.28
N ASP A 162 -4.81 1.28 -11.78
CA ASP A 162 -3.58 1.82 -12.34
C ASP A 162 -3.43 1.41 -13.81
N ARG A 163 -2.92 2.35 -14.61
CA ARG A 163 -2.62 2.04 -16.00
C ARG A 163 -1.50 1.00 -16.04
N VAL A 164 -1.84 -0.25 -16.34
CA VAL A 164 -0.85 -1.24 -16.74
C VAL A 164 -0.16 -0.65 -17.96
N ARG A 165 1.15 -0.43 -17.89
CA ARG A 165 1.94 -0.20 -19.10
C ARG A 165 1.85 -1.48 -19.93
N ALA A 166 0.88 -1.55 -20.82
CA ALA A 166 0.98 -2.45 -21.95
C ALA A 166 2.30 -2.07 -22.63
N HIS A 167 3.19 -3.03 -22.80
CA HIS A 167 4.38 -2.82 -23.64
C HIS A 167 3.84 -2.32 -24.98
N GLU A 168 4.27 -1.13 -25.38
CA GLU A 168 3.93 -0.52 -26.68
C GLU A 168 4.34 -1.40 -27.86
N GLN A 169 5.03 -2.51 -27.61
CA GLN A 169 5.41 -3.51 -28.61
C GLN A 169 4.27 -4.44 -29.05
N ASP A 170 3.26 -4.66 -28.20
CA ASP A 170 2.16 -5.60 -28.58
C ASP A 170 1.10 -4.96 -29.48
N LEU A 171 1.13 -3.64 -29.68
CA LEU A 171 0.22 -2.93 -30.57
C LEU A 171 0.82 -2.66 -31.96
N ALA A 172 2.12 -2.84 -32.14
CA ALA A 172 2.78 -2.69 -33.45
C ALA A 172 2.69 -3.96 -34.30
N ASP A 173 2.48 -5.13 -33.69
CA ASP A 173 2.37 -6.42 -34.38
C ASP A 173 0.92 -6.80 -34.77
N ALA A 174 -0.06 -5.93 -34.47
CA ALA A 174 -1.48 -6.14 -34.78
C ALA A 174 -2.05 -5.16 -35.84
N ALA A 175 -1.18 -4.43 -36.56
CA ALA A 175 -1.57 -3.48 -37.62
C ALA A 175 -1.19 -3.96 -39.01
#